data_9049135ed8e519aa54ecf355f2b99eaf
#
_entry.id   9049135ed8e519aa54ecf355f2b99eaf
#
_cell.length_a   1.000
_cell.length_b   1.000
_cell.length_c   1.000
_cell.angle_alpha   90.00
_cell.angle_beta   90.00
_cell.angle_gamma   90.00
#
_symmetry.space_group_name_H-M   'P 1'
#
loop_
_entity.id
_entity.type
_entity.pdbx_description
1 polymer ?
#
loop_
_entity_poly.entity_id
_entity_poly.type
_entity_poly.pdbx_seq_one_letter_code
_entity_poly.pdbx_strand_id
1 'polypeptide(L)'
;MITGQTLRDAILSGANNIANQRTRVDELNVFPVPDGDTGTNMSMTIGAARAELEAMPDTCTVAEASKTAASAMLRGARGNSGVITSLLFRGFSKALEGKKEADTADIVAALKKGVEGAYKAVMKPTEGTILTVARIASEEAAACGAEDVPALWDVVMAAGQKALEDTPNLLPVLKKAGVVDAGGQGIMIIFEGMGKVFHGEPMVAGGEGTPNKAKLSTENAGKGVFTDDLMKVCLLYTSDAADD
;
A
#
# COMPACT_ATOMS: atom_id res chain seq x y z
N MET A 1 -0.26 -12.57 -17.57
CA MET A 1 0.34 -11.21 -17.61
C MET A 1 -0.72 -10.18 -17.34
N ILE A 2 -0.37 -9.04 -16.74
CA ILE A 2 -1.24 -7.88 -16.56
C ILE A 2 -0.71 -6.68 -17.34
N THR A 3 -1.63 -5.85 -17.84
CA THR A 3 -1.32 -4.59 -18.53
C THR A 3 -1.19 -3.43 -17.55
N GLY A 4 -0.69 -2.30 -18.01
CA GLY A 4 -0.68 -1.08 -17.21
C GLY A 4 -2.07 -0.59 -16.81
N GLN A 5 -3.06 -0.73 -17.72
CA GLN A 5 -4.46 -0.47 -17.40
C GLN A 5 -4.94 -1.35 -16.24
N THR A 6 -4.70 -2.67 -16.31
CA THR A 6 -5.08 -3.59 -15.24
C THR A 6 -4.47 -3.20 -13.90
N LEU A 7 -3.17 -2.84 -13.87
CA LEU A 7 -2.50 -2.41 -12.65
C LEU A 7 -3.05 -1.07 -12.14
N ARG A 8 -3.28 -0.10 -13.02
CA ARG A 8 -3.91 1.19 -12.70
C ARG A 8 -5.26 0.98 -12.02
N ASP A 9 -6.11 0.20 -12.66
CA ASP A 9 -7.48 -0.06 -12.21
C ASP A 9 -7.48 -0.86 -10.90
N ALA A 10 -6.53 -1.79 -10.71
CA ALA A 10 -6.33 -2.51 -9.45
C ALA A 10 -5.98 -1.55 -8.31
N ILE A 11 -5.04 -0.62 -8.51
CA ILE A 11 -4.67 0.37 -7.49
C ILE A 11 -5.85 1.28 -7.14
N LEU A 12 -6.61 1.73 -8.13
CA LEU A 12 -7.84 2.52 -7.93
C LEU A 12 -8.90 1.74 -7.14
N SER A 13 -9.08 0.46 -7.45
CA SER A 13 -10.00 -0.44 -6.73
C SER A 13 -9.57 -0.63 -5.28
N GLY A 14 -8.26 -0.83 -5.02
CA GLY A 14 -7.70 -0.87 -3.66
C GLY A 14 -7.92 0.43 -2.89
N ALA A 15 -7.75 1.58 -3.55
CA ALA A 15 -8.01 2.89 -2.96
C ALA A 15 -9.49 3.09 -2.58
N ASN A 16 -10.41 2.61 -3.41
CA ASN A 16 -11.84 2.63 -3.11
C ASN A 16 -12.17 1.72 -1.93
N ASN A 17 -11.59 0.51 -1.90
CA ASN A 17 -11.89 -0.46 -0.87
C ASN A 17 -11.46 0.03 0.53
N ILE A 18 -10.25 0.57 0.67
CA ILE A 18 -9.80 1.12 1.95
C ILE A 18 -10.59 2.38 2.34
N ALA A 19 -10.98 3.24 1.38
CA ALA A 19 -11.79 4.42 1.66
C ALA A 19 -13.16 4.04 2.23
N ASN A 20 -13.78 2.99 1.70
CA ASN A 20 -15.07 2.48 2.15
C ASN A 20 -15.00 1.84 3.55
N GLN A 21 -13.85 1.29 3.93
CA GLN A 21 -13.66 0.54 5.19
C GLN A 21 -12.76 1.27 6.21
N ARG A 22 -12.41 2.54 5.97
CA ARG A 22 -11.44 3.29 6.80
C ARG A 22 -11.80 3.32 8.28
N THR A 23 -13.06 3.57 8.62
CA THR A 23 -13.54 3.61 10.00
C THR A 23 -13.30 2.29 10.73
N ARG A 24 -13.55 1.15 10.07
CA ARG A 24 -13.24 -0.18 10.62
C ARG A 24 -11.76 -0.35 10.95
N VAL A 25 -10.87 0.20 10.11
CA VAL A 25 -9.42 0.14 10.35
C VAL A 25 -9.01 1.12 11.45
N ASP A 26 -9.62 2.30 11.51
CA ASP A 26 -9.38 3.28 12.57
C ASP A 26 -9.73 2.71 13.96
N GLU A 27 -10.81 1.95 14.08
CA GLU A 27 -11.24 1.28 15.33
C GLU A 27 -10.23 0.22 15.83
N LEU A 28 -9.38 -0.34 14.96
CA LEU A 28 -8.34 -1.30 15.34
C LEU A 28 -7.04 -0.63 15.82
N ASN A 29 -6.92 0.68 15.68
CA ASN A 29 -5.67 1.38 15.93
C ASN A 29 -5.37 1.53 17.42
N VAL A 30 -4.53 0.64 17.96
CA VAL A 30 -4.03 0.67 19.34
C VAL A 30 -2.51 0.75 19.45
N PHE A 31 -1.78 0.67 18.31
CA PHE A 31 -0.32 0.68 18.26
C PHE A 31 0.18 1.36 16.97
N PRO A 32 1.29 2.11 17.01
CA PRO A 32 2.10 2.49 18.17
C PRO A 32 1.46 3.58 19.03
N VAL A 33 0.57 4.38 18.47
CA VAL A 33 -0.20 5.44 19.12
C VAL A 33 -1.68 5.20 18.87
N PRO A 34 -2.53 5.14 19.91
CA PRO A 34 -3.95 4.85 19.74
C PRO A 34 -4.74 6.13 19.40
N ASP A 35 -4.43 6.77 18.27
CA ASP A 35 -5.06 8.00 17.79
C ASP A 35 -6.24 7.76 16.84
N GLY A 36 -6.51 6.48 16.48
CA GLY A 36 -7.70 6.10 15.71
C GLY A 36 -7.70 6.62 14.27
N ASP A 37 -6.53 6.77 13.64
CA ASP A 37 -6.42 7.39 12.32
C ASP A 37 -5.74 6.54 11.25
N THR A 38 -5.39 5.27 11.54
CA THR A 38 -4.65 4.39 10.63
C THR A 38 -5.36 4.20 9.29
N GLY A 39 -6.64 3.88 9.29
CA GLY A 39 -7.44 3.69 8.09
C GLY A 39 -7.60 4.98 7.30
N THR A 40 -7.84 6.07 8.00
CA THR A 40 -7.91 7.42 7.43
C THR A 40 -6.59 7.80 6.75
N ASN A 41 -5.45 7.62 7.41
CA ASN A 41 -4.14 7.92 6.87
C ASN A 41 -3.80 7.06 5.64
N MET A 42 -4.06 5.76 5.69
CA MET A 42 -3.84 4.86 4.54
C MET A 42 -4.75 5.21 3.36
N SER A 43 -6.02 5.48 3.62
CA SER A 43 -7.00 5.89 2.59
C SER A 43 -6.59 7.21 1.92
N MET A 44 -6.19 8.22 2.68
CA MET A 44 -5.72 9.50 2.15
C MET A 44 -4.43 9.34 1.34
N THR A 45 -3.52 8.46 1.78
CA THR A 45 -2.24 8.23 1.13
C THR A 45 -2.43 7.58 -0.24
N ILE A 46 -3.16 6.47 -0.34
CA ILE A 46 -3.39 5.82 -1.64
C ILE A 46 -4.34 6.66 -2.52
N GLY A 47 -5.30 7.35 -1.89
CA GLY A 47 -6.21 8.26 -2.57
C GLY A 47 -5.52 9.46 -3.24
N ALA A 48 -4.33 9.85 -2.77
CA ALA A 48 -3.54 10.91 -3.40
C ALA A 48 -3.15 10.58 -4.86
N ALA A 49 -3.07 9.29 -5.21
CA ALA A 49 -2.75 8.85 -6.57
C ALA A 49 -3.97 8.88 -7.52
N ARG A 50 -5.20 8.99 -7.00
CA ARG A 50 -6.43 8.85 -7.77
C ARG A 50 -6.47 9.72 -9.02
N ALA A 51 -6.34 11.03 -8.86
CA ALA A 51 -6.52 11.97 -9.97
C ALA A 51 -5.48 11.76 -11.08
N GLU A 52 -4.24 11.43 -10.71
CA GLU A 52 -3.18 11.17 -11.67
C GLU A 52 -3.40 9.82 -12.39
N LEU A 53 -3.84 8.79 -11.68
CA LEU A 53 -4.15 7.49 -12.28
C LEU A 53 -5.38 7.53 -13.18
N GLU A 54 -6.46 8.20 -12.78
CA GLU A 54 -7.67 8.37 -13.59
C GLU A 54 -7.42 9.16 -14.88
N ALA A 55 -6.41 10.04 -14.89
CA ALA A 55 -6.02 10.79 -16.08
C ALA A 55 -5.11 10.01 -17.05
N MET A 56 -4.61 8.83 -16.65
CA MET A 56 -3.74 8.02 -17.50
C MET A 56 -4.54 7.33 -18.61
N PRO A 57 -3.95 7.21 -19.81
CA PRO A 57 -4.58 6.47 -20.92
C PRO A 57 -4.58 4.97 -20.63
N ASP A 58 -5.50 4.23 -21.26
CA ASP A 58 -5.58 2.75 -21.18
C ASP A 58 -4.35 2.05 -21.77
N THR A 59 -3.58 2.76 -22.58
CA THR A 59 -2.33 2.28 -23.18
C THR A 59 -1.11 2.45 -22.29
N CYS A 60 -1.28 2.93 -21.04
CA CYS A 60 -0.17 3.07 -20.11
C CYS A 60 0.51 1.73 -19.82
N THR A 61 1.79 1.78 -19.50
CA THR A 61 2.59 0.62 -19.09
C THR A 61 2.47 0.36 -17.58
N VAL A 62 2.81 -0.86 -17.12
CA VAL A 62 2.87 -1.16 -15.68
C VAL A 62 3.92 -0.29 -14.97
N ALA A 63 5.01 0.05 -15.66
CA ALA A 63 6.03 0.97 -15.14
C ALA A 63 5.45 2.37 -14.89
N GLU A 64 4.70 2.93 -15.85
CA GLU A 64 4.09 4.25 -15.72
C GLU A 64 3.02 4.26 -14.63
N ALA A 65 2.09 3.29 -14.63
CA ALA A 65 1.02 3.19 -13.64
C ALA A 65 1.58 3.08 -12.21
N SER A 66 2.54 2.16 -11.99
CA SER A 66 3.15 1.98 -10.66
C SER A 66 3.98 3.20 -10.21
N LYS A 67 4.72 3.85 -11.13
CA LYS A 67 5.51 5.04 -10.83
C LYS A 67 4.63 6.23 -10.46
N THR A 68 3.55 6.45 -11.21
CA THR A 68 2.57 7.51 -10.93
C THR A 68 1.95 7.31 -9.56
N ALA A 69 1.46 6.08 -9.28
CA ALA A 69 0.89 5.75 -7.97
C ALA A 69 1.89 6.00 -6.83
N ALA A 70 3.08 5.40 -6.93
CA ALA A 70 4.11 5.50 -5.88
C ALA A 70 4.53 6.95 -5.61
N SER A 71 4.71 7.75 -6.67
CA SER A 71 5.11 9.16 -6.53
C SER A 71 4.02 10.01 -5.86
N ALA A 72 2.78 9.83 -6.26
CA ALA A 72 1.65 10.54 -5.66
C ALA A 72 1.41 10.14 -4.21
N MET A 73 1.48 8.82 -3.92
CA MET A 73 1.36 8.30 -2.56
C MET A 73 2.47 8.84 -1.64
N LEU A 74 3.70 8.94 -2.12
CA LEU A 74 4.81 9.47 -1.33
C LEU A 74 4.61 10.95 -1.00
N ARG A 75 4.14 11.76 -1.95
CA ARG A 75 3.81 13.19 -1.72
C ARG A 75 2.63 13.37 -0.79
N GLY A 76 1.66 12.45 -0.85
CA GLY A 76 0.43 12.48 -0.06
C GLY A 76 0.47 11.65 1.23
N ALA A 77 1.62 11.07 1.60
CA ALA A 77 1.75 10.18 2.75
C ALA A 77 1.31 10.85 4.06
N ARG A 78 0.51 10.13 4.86
CA ARG A 78 -0.02 10.59 6.14
C ARG A 78 0.25 9.55 7.22
N GLY A 79 0.72 10.02 8.37
CA GLY A 79 1.04 9.16 9.50
C GLY A 79 2.05 8.05 9.19
N ASN A 80 2.40 7.23 10.17
CA ASN A 80 3.32 6.10 9.98
C ASN A 80 2.77 5.06 9.01
N SER A 81 1.47 4.75 9.09
CA SER A 81 0.81 3.77 8.24
C SER A 81 0.83 4.19 6.76
N GLY A 82 0.56 5.46 6.48
CA GLY A 82 0.62 5.98 5.11
C GLY A 82 2.05 6.02 4.56
N VAL A 83 3.04 6.41 5.38
CA VAL A 83 4.45 6.38 4.97
C VAL A 83 4.87 4.96 4.61
N ILE A 84 4.60 3.96 5.47
CA ILE A 84 4.94 2.56 5.19
C ILE A 84 4.22 2.07 3.92
N THR A 85 2.94 2.37 3.77
CA THR A 85 2.18 2.02 2.56
C THR A 85 2.82 2.63 1.32
N SER A 86 3.19 3.91 1.34
CA SER A 86 3.87 4.58 0.22
C SER A 86 5.22 3.95 -0.13
N LEU A 87 5.98 3.49 0.88
CA LEU A 87 7.26 2.81 0.69
C LEU A 87 7.12 1.42 0.07
N LEU A 88 6.08 0.66 0.46
CA LEU A 88 5.74 -0.62 -0.18
C LEU A 88 5.46 -0.42 -1.68
N PHE A 89 4.62 0.55 -2.04
CA PHE A 89 4.32 0.86 -3.44
C PHE A 89 5.53 1.44 -4.19
N ARG A 90 6.40 2.21 -3.53
CA ARG A 90 7.64 2.72 -4.13
C ARG A 90 8.58 1.59 -4.52
N GLY A 91 8.84 0.63 -3.62
CA GLY A 91 9.68 -0.52 -3.93
C GLY A 91 9.06 -1.40 -5.01
N PHE A 92 7.73 -1.61 -4.96
CA PHE A 92 6.96 -2.29 -6.00
C PHE A 92 7.17 -1.64 -7.38
N SER A 93 7.04 -0.32 -7.48
CA SER A 93 7.26 0.43 -8.71
C SER A 93 8.69 0.31 -9.24
N LYS A 94 9.70 0.34 -8.36
CA LYS A 94 11.11 0.19 -8.77
C LYS A 94 11.39 -1.16 -9.45
N ALA A 95 10.73 -2.23 -9.04
CA ALA A 95 10.90 -3.55 -9.67
C ALA A 95 10.23 -3.63 -11.05
N LEU A 96 9.23 -2.79 -11.32
CA LEU A 96 8.52 -2.73 -12.60
C LEU A 96 9.10 -1.70 -13.58
N GLU A 97 10.20 -1.05 -13.24
CA GLU A 97 10.80 -0.01 -14.07
C GLU A 97 11.16 -0.55 -15.46
N GLY A 98 10.75 0.19 -16.50
CA GLY A 98 10.97 -0.17 -17.91
C GLY A 98 10.05 -1.28 -18.47
N LYS A 99 9.16 -1.87 -17.64
CA LYS A 99 8.27 -2.93 -18.09
C LYS A 99 6.98 -2.37 -18.70
N LYS A 100 6.55 -2.95 -19.83
CA LYS A 100 5.26 -2.60 -20.44
C LYS A 100 4.11 -3.34 -19.80
N GLU A 101 4.29 -4.63 -19.57
CA GLU A 101 3.37 -5.57 -18.92
C GLU A 101 4.15 -6.31 -17.83
N ALA A 102 3.45 -6.96 -16.91
CA ALA A 102 4.06 -7.76 -15.85
C ALA A 102 3.49 -9.18 -15.82
N ASP A 103 4.35 -10.16 -15.65
CA ASP A 103 3.99 -11.54 -15.36
C ASP A 103 4.02 -11.83 -13.85
N THR A 104 3.83 -13.09 -13.47
CA THR A 104 3.87 -13.53 -12.07
C THR A 104 5.23 -13.30 -11.43
N ALA A 105 6.32 -13.55 -12.15
CA ALA A 105 7.67 -13.35 -11.64
C ALA A 105 7.96 -11.86 -11.38
N ASP A 106 7.47 -10.98 -12.25
CA ASP A 106 7.57 -9.54 -12.08
C ASP A 106 6.81 -9.03 -10.86
N ILE A 107 5.59 -9.54 -10.65
CA ILE A 107 4.78 -9.17 -9.48
C ILE A 107 5.41 -9.69 -8.18
N VAL A 108 5.94 -10.91 -8.16
CA VAL A 108 6.70 -11.45 -7.02
C VAL A 108 7.91 -10.57 -6.71
N ALA A 109 8.70 -10.21 -7.74
CA ALA A 109 9.85 -9.31 -7.55
C ALA A 109 9.42 -7.93 -7.03
N ALA A 110 8.28 -7.42 -7.50
CA ALA A 110 7.74 -6.15 -7.09
C ALA A 110 7.28 -6.16 -5.62
N LEU A 111 6.57 -7.20 -5.18
CA LEU A 111 6.18 -7.38 -3.78
C LEU A 111 7.42 -7.46 -2.87
N LYS A 112 8.41 -8.29 -3.24
CA LYS A 112 9.66 -8.45 -2.50
C LYS A 112 10.40 -7.11 -2.38
N LYS A 113 10.55 -6.38 -3.48
CA LYS A 113 11.21 -5.07 -3.49
C LYS A 113 10.49 -4.03 -2.66
N GLY A 114 9.15 -4.08 -2.64
CA GLY A 114 8.30 -3.25 -1.77
C GLY A 114 8.63 -3.49 -0.30
N VAL A 115 8.62 -4.75 0.12
CA VAL A 115 8.93 -5.16 1.50
C VAL A 115 10.35 -4.76 1.91
N GLU A 116 11.35 -5.08 1.08
CA GLU A 116 12.75 -4.70 1.33
C GLU A 116 12.89 -3.18 1.53
N GLY A 117 12.24 -2.39 0.67
CA GLY A 117 12.25 -0.94 0.77
C GLY A 117 11.63 -0.41 2.05
N ALA A 118 10.49 -0.97 2.47
CA ALA A 118 9.81 -0.58 3.68
C ALA A 118 10.62 -0.94 4.95
N TYR A 119 11.14 -2.17 5.04
CA TYR A 119 11.98 -2.59 6.16
C TYR A 119 13.25 -1.75 6.28
N LYS A 120 13.90 -1.43 5.15
CA LYS A 120 15.13 -0.62 5.15
C LYS A 120 14.89 0.82 5.62
N ALA A 121 13.71 1.38 5.35
CA ALA A 121 13.38 2.75 5.67
C ALA A 121 12.89 2.94 7.11
N VAL A 122 12.33 1.91 7.73
CA VAL A 122 11.86 1.97 9.12
C VAL A 122 13.03 1.71 10.06
N MET A 123 13.38 2.68 10.91
CA MET A 123 14.54 2.60 11.80
C MET A 123 14.47 1.42 12.79
N LYS A 124 13.28 1.06 13.25
CA LYS A 124 13.03 -0.07 14.17
C LYS A 124 11.82 -0.86 13.67
N PRO A 125 12.01 -1.75 12.69
CA PRO A 125 10.93 -2.60 12.23
C PRO A 125 10.39 -3.45 13.38
N THR A 126 9.08 -3.41 13.59
CA THR A 126 8.40 -4.18 14.64
C THR A 126 7.59 -5.29 13.99
N GLU A 127 7.82 -6.54 14.43
CA GLU A 127 7.01 -7.68 13.99
C GLU A 127 5.63 -7.65 14.64
N GLY A 128 4.65 -8.28 13.97
CA GLY A 128 3.24 -8.19 14.35
C GLY A 128 2.55 -6.93 13.82
N THR A 129 3.10 -6.31 12.76
CA THR A 129 2.57 -5.10 12.13
C THR A 129 2.37 -5.28 10.63
N ILE A 130 1.92 -4.23 9.94
CA ILE A 130 1.81 -4.15 8.47
C ILE A 130 3.05 -4.71 7.75
N LEU A 131 4.26 -4.50 8.33
CA LEU A 131 5.51 -5.00 7.75
C LEU A 131 5.55 -6.53 7.74
N THR A 132 5.14 -7.18 8.83
CA THR A 132 5.05 -8.64 8.94
C THR A 132 4.06 -9.21 7.95
N VAL A 133 2.87 -8.61 7.87
CA VAL A 133 1.80 -9.05 6.95
C VAL A 133 2.28 -8.97 5.50
N ALA A 134 2.85 -7.84 5.10
CA ALA A 134 3.37 -7.66 3.75
C ALA A 134 4.54 -8.61 3.44
N ARG A 135 5.44 -8.85 4.40
CA ARG A 135 6.59 -9.75 4.24
C ARG A 135 6.13 -11.19 4.04
N ILE A 136 5.29 -11.72 4.91
CA ILE A 136 4.81 -13.11 4.83
C ILE A 136 4.03 -13.32 3.53
N ALA A 137 3.15 -12.40 3.16
CA ALA A 137 2.44 -12.46 1.88
C ALA A 137 3.39 -12.52 0.68
N SER A 138 4.47 -11.73 0.70
CA SER A 138 5.49 -11.70 -0.35
C SER A 138 6.36 -12.97 -0.39
N GLU A 139 6.72 -13.54 0.76
CA GLU A 139 7.51 -14.77 0.88
C GLU A 139 6.72 -15.97 0.34
N GLU A 140 5.46 -16.12 0.70
CA GLU A 140 4.58 -17.19 0.21
C GLU A 140 4.28 -17.03 -1.29
N ALA A 141 4.07 -15.81 -1.77
CA ALA A 141 3.96 -15.51 -3.19
C ALA A 141 5.20 -15.96 -3.98
N ALA A 142 6.39 -15.78 -3.42
CA ALA A 142 7.64 -16.19 -4.06
C ALA A 142 7.82 -17.72 -4.09
N ALA A 143 7.21 -18.43 -3.14
CA ALA A 143 7.33 -19.89 -3.00
C ALA A 143 6.26 -20.68 -3.76
N CYS A 144 5.13 -20.04 -4.15
CA CYS A 144 3.95 -20.78 -4.62
C CYS A 144 4.04 -21.30 -6.05
N GLY A 145 4.88 -20.72 -6.91
CA GLY A 145 4.99 -21.14 -8.31
C GLY A 145 3.71 -20.94 -9.14
N ALA A 146 2.88 -19.95 -8.81
CA ALA A 146 1.62 -19.69 -9.50
C ALA A 146 1.82 -19.43 -11.00
N GLU A 147 0.92 -19.96 -11.84
CA GLU A 147 1.01 -19.86 -13.30
C GLU A 147 0.53 -18.50 -13.83
N ASP A 148 -0.40 -17.86 -13.11
CA ASP A 148 -0.95 -16.56 -13.47
C ASP A 148 -1.09 -15.60 -12.28
N VAL A 149 -1.37 -14.33 -12.57
CA VAL A 149 -1.46 -13.29 -11.53
C VAL A 149 -2.68 -13.46 -10.62
N PRO A 150 -3.88 -13.85 -11.09
CA PRO A 150 -5.00 -14.17 -10.19
C PRO A 150 -4.63 -15.24 -9.16
N ALA A 151 -4.11 -16.39 -9.58
CA ALA A 151 -3.71 -17.47 -8.67
C ALA A 151 -2.59 -17.04 -7.71
N LEU A 152 -1.61 -16.25 -8.19
CA LEU A 152 -0.59 -15.64 -7.33
C LEU A 152 -1.24 -14.75 -6.26
N TRP A 153 -2.22 -13.94 -6.65
CA TRP A 153 -2.86 -13.01 -5.73
C TRP A 153 -3.72 -13.71 -4.67
N ASP A 154 -4.32 -14.85 -5.00
CA ASP A 154 -5.00 -15.72 -4.03
C ASP A 154 -4.04 -16.17 -2.92
N VAL A 155 -2.81 -16.54 -3.28
CA VAL A 155 -1.78 -16.90 -2.29
C VAL A 155 -1.38 -15.69 -1.45
N VAL A 156 -1.18 -14.52 -2.07
CA VAL A 156 -0.90 -13.26 -1.34
C VAL A 156 -1.99 -12.97 -0.31
N MET A 157 -3.26 -13.11 -0.70
CA MET A 157 -4.41 -12.88 0.17
C MET A 157 -4.49 -13.90 1.31
N ALA A 158 -4.35 -15.18 1.01
CA ALA A 158 -4.41 -16.24 2.02
C ALA A 158 -3.27 -16.13 3.04
N ALA A 159 -2.05 -15.93 2.58
CA ALA A 159 -0.87 -15.80 3.43
C ALA A 159 -0.91 -14.51 4.28
N GLY A 160 -1.29 -13.39 3.66
CA GLY A 160 -1.43 -12.12 4.34
C GLY A 160 -2.53 -12.14 5.41
N GLN A 161 -3.67 -12.78 5.13
CA GLN A 161 -4.76 -12.94 6.10
C GLN A 161 -4.32 -13.77 7.31
N LYS A 162 -3.64 -14.89 7.08
CA LYS A 162 -3.08 -15.72 8.15
C LYS A 162 -2.06 -14.95 8.99
N ALA A 163 -1.17 -14.19 8.35
CA ALA A 163 -0.20 -13.35 9.04
C ALA A 163 -0.86 -12.25 9.87
N LEU A 164 -1.94 -11.64 9.35
CA LEU A 164 -2.74 -10.65 10.06
C LEU A 164 -3.37 -11.22 11.33
N GLU A 165 -3.97 -12.40 11.24
CA GLU A 165 -4.59 -13.10 12.37
C GLU A 165 -3.56 -13.46 13.45
N ASP A 166 -2.29 -13.66 13.08
CA ASP A 166 -1.20 -13.99 14.00
C ASP A 166 -0.54 -12.74 14.64
N THR A 167 -0.84 -11.54 14.17
CA THR A 167 -0.24 -10.29 14.70
C THR A 167 -0.39 -10.13 16.22
N PRO A 168 -1.51 -10.53 16.90
CA PRO A 168 -1.64 -10.46 18.34
C PRO A 168 -0.68 -11.39 19.10
N ASN A 169 -0.22 -12.47 18.47
CA ASN A 169 0.76 -13.38 19.08
C ASN A 169 2.19 -12.81 19.00
N LEU A 170 2.46 -11.94 18.04
CA LEU A 170 3.76 -11.30 17.84
C LEU A 170 3.87 -9.98 18.60
N LEU A 171 2.76 -9.27 18.82
CA LEU A 171 2.74 -7.96 19.46
C LEU A 171 1.79 -7.94 20.66
N PRO A 172 2.32 -8.02 21.91
CA PRO A 172 1.52 -8.20 23.11
C PRO A 172 0.44 -7.14 23.34
N VAL A 173 0.64 -5.92 22.88
CA VAL A 173 -0.35 -4.83 23.01
C VAL A 173 -1.63 -5.14 22.22
N LEU A 174 -1.51 -5.75 21.04
CA LEU A 174 -2.65 -6.18 20.22
C LEU A 174 -3.41 -7.31 20.91
N LYS A 175 -2.67 -8.27 21.49
CA LYS A 175 -3.28 -9.38 22.23
C LYS A 175 -4.06 -8.88 23.45
N LYS A 176 -3.51 -7.90 24.17
CA LYS A 176 -4.17 -7.29 25.33
C LYS A 176 -5.44 -6.54 24.92
N ALA A 177 -5.42 -5.88 23.76
CA ALA A 177 -6.57 -5.17 23.22
C ALA A 177 -7.61 -6.08 22.54
N GLY A 178 -7.24 -7.34 22.21
CA GLY A 178 -8.10 -8.28 21.52
C GLY A 178 -8.32 -7.93 20.05
N VAL A 179 -7.36 -7.24 19.42
CA VAL A 179 -7.43 -6.78 18.02
C VAL A 179 -6.23 -7.26 17.21
N VAL A 180 -6.37 -7.24 15.88
CA VAL A 180 -5.26 -7.41 14.92
C VAL A 180 -4.60 -6.07 14.63
N ASP A 181 -3.43 -6.07 13.95
CA ASP A 181 -2.75 -4.83 13.56
C ASP A 181 -3.59 -4.04 12.55
N ALA A 182 -3.87 -2.77 12.88
CA ALA A 182 -4.67 -1.88 12.05
C ALA A 182 -4.01 -1.63 10.67
N GLY A 183 -2.69 -1.43 10.62
CA GLY A 183 -1.95 -1.26 9.37
C GLY A 183 -1.98 -2.53 8.51
N GLY A 184 -1.81 -3.70 9.13
CA GLY A 184 -1.96 -5.01 8.47
C GLY A 184 -3.37 -5.22 7.92
N GLN A 185 -4.40 -4.88 8.68
CA GLN A 185 -5.78 -4.92 8.18
C GLN A 185 -5.96 -3.96 6.99
N GLY A 186 -5.41 -2.77 7.06
CA GLY A 186 -5.52 -1.78 5.99
C GLY A 186 -4.85 -2.24 4.69
N ILE A 187 -3.65 -2.84 4.74
CA ILE A 187 -2.99 -3.35 3.53
C ILE A 187 -3.75 -4.53 2.94
N MET A 188 -4.33 -5.41 3.75
CA MET A 188 -5.16 -6.52 3.27
C MET A 188 -6.43 -6.03 2.57
N ILE A 189 -7.07 -4.97 3.06
CA ILE A 189 -8.22 -4.34 2.40
C ILE A 189 -7.82 -3.74 1.05
N ILE A 190 -6.65 -3.09 0.96
CA ILE A 190 -6.12 -2.58 -0.31
C ILE A 190 -5.89 -3.74 -1.28
N PHE A 191 -5.22 -4.81 -0.84
CA PHE A 191 -4.94 -5.99 -1.66
C PHE A 191 -6.20 -6.72 -2.11
N GLU A 192 -7.24 -6.80 -1.26
CA GLU A 192 -8.55 -7.33 -1.64
C GLU A 192 -9.17 -6.55 -2.80
N GLY A 193 -9.17 -5.22 -2.72
CA GLY A 193 -9.66 -4.37 -3.80
C GLY A 193 -8.86 -4.54 -5.11
N MET A 194 -7.54 -4.70 -5.02
CA MET A 194 -6.68 -4.98 -6.17
C MET A 194 -6.98 -6.36 -6.76
N GLY A 195 -7.17 -7.36 -5.92
CA GLY A 195 -7.46 -8.74 -6.30
C GLY A 195 -8.69 -8.88 -7.18
N LYS A 196 -9.75 -8.13 -6.91
CA LYS A 196 -10.95 -8.12 -7.75
C LYS A 196 -10.62 -7.83 -9.22
N VAL A 197 -9.83 -6.81 -9.45
CA VAL A 197 -9.44 -6.44 -10.82
C VAL A 197 -8.52 -7.50 -11.44
N PHE A 198 -7.60 -8.09 -10.69
CA PHE A 198 -6.75 -9.16 -11.18
C PHE A 198 -7.55 -10.41 -11.58
N HIS A 199 -8.67 -10.68 -10.92
CA HIS A 199 -9.61 -11.74 -11.29
C HIS A 199 -10.60 -11.34 -12.41
N GLY A 200 -10.45 -10.15 -12.99
CA GLY A 200 -11.34 -9.65 -14.03
C GLY A 200 -12.69 -9.17 -13.53
N GLU A 201 -12.85 -9.01 -12.22
CA GLU A 201 -14.04 -8.43 -11.63
C GLU A 201 -14.04 -6.89 -11.77
N PRO A 202 -15.22 -6.25 -11.70
CA PRO A 202 -15.31 -4.79 -11.66
C PRO A 202 -14.55 -4.21 -10.46
N MET A 203 -13.97 -3.01 -10.66
CA MET A 203 -13.40 -2.25 -9.55
C MET A 203 -14.42 -2.05 -8.41
N VAL A 204 -13.95 -2.04 -7.18
CA VAL A 204 -14.75 -1.63 -6.03
C VAL A 204 -15.31 -0.23 -6.29
N ALA A 205 -16.62 -0.06 -6.16
CA ALA A 205 -17.24 1.25 -6.30
C ALA A 205 -16.76 2.20 -5.20
N GLY A 206 -16.45 3.43 -5.56
CA GLY A 206 -16.17 4.48 -4.57
C GLY A 206 -17.45 4.83 -3.80
N GLY A 207 -17.42 4.78 -2.46
CA GLY A 207 -18.50 5.26 -1.63
C GLY A 207 -18.53 6.79 -1.52
N GLU A 208 -19.60 7.36 -0.93
CA GLU A 208 -19.76 8.81 -0.74
C GLU A 208 -18.66 9.47 0.11
N GLY A 209 -17.79 8.68 0.75
CA GLY A 209 -16.62 9.16 1.50
C GLY A 209 -15.33 9.22 0.71
N THR A 210 -15.30 8.86 -0.58
CA THR A 210 -14.14 9.07 -1.43
C THR A 210 -14.03 10.57 -1.72
N PRO A 211 -12.85 11.22 -1.52
CA PRO A 211 -12.71 12.64 -1.82
C PRO A 211 -12.93 12.86 -3.31
N ASN A 212 -14.13 13.30 -3.64
CA ASN A 212 -14.48 13.74 -4.98
C ASN A 212 -13.82 15.11 -5.24
N LYS A 213 -13.54 15.44 -6.47
CA LYS A 213 -12.88 16.62 -7.05
C LYS A 213 -13.17 18.03 -6.44
N ALA A 214 -13.65 18.13 -5.21
CA ALA A 214 -14.04 19.37 -4.60
C ALA A 214 -13.08 19.76 -3.46
N LYS A 215 -12.22 20.74 -3.78
CA LYS A 215 -11.53 21.62 -2.85
C LYS A 215 -10.45 20.95 -1.97
N LEU A 216 -9.24 20.75 -2.54
CA LEU A 216 -8.05 21.09 -1.77
C LEU A 216 -8.11 22.60 -1.50
N SER A 217 -8.71 22.97 -0.39
CA SER A 217 -8.50 24.32 0.14
C SER A 217 -7.06 24.32 0.65
N THR A 218 -6.27 25.23 0.12
CA THR A 218 -4.87 25.50 0.43
C THR A 218 -4.63 25.90 1.90
N GLU A 219 -5.64 25.88 2.75
CA GLU A 219 -5.57 26.33 4.14
C GLU A 219 -5.05 25.30 5.15
N ASN A 220 -4.91 24.03 4.80
CA ASN A 220 -4.37 23.01 5.71
C ASN A 220 -3.07 22.34 5.23
N ALA A 221 -2.40 22.85 4.24
CA ALA A 221 -1.10 22.35 3.75
C ALA A 221 0.08 22.62 4.71
N GLY A 222 -0.16 23.22 5.87
CA GLY A 222 0.89 23.68 6.78
C GLY A 222 0.93 23.05 8.17
N LYS A 223 0.10 22.05 8.48
CA LYS A 223 0.07 21.42 9.83
C LYS A 223 0.13 19.90 9.80
N GLY A 224 0.90 19.32 8.89
CA GLY A 224 1.40 17.96 9.07
C GLY A 224 2.61 18.07 9.99
N VAL A 225 2.56 17.47 11.18
CA VAL A 225 3.72 17.34 12.06
C VAL A 225 4.67 16.37 11.37
N PHE A 226 5.51 16.89 10.46
CA PHE A 226 6.73 16.22 10.08
C PHE A 226 7.63 16.30 11.30
N THR A 227 7.77 15.21 12.05
CA THR A 227 8.86 15.12 13.00
C THR A 227 10.18 15.17 12.24
N ASP A 228 11.21 15.81 12.81
CA ASP A 228 12.55 15.93 12.20
C ASP A 228 13.12 14.57 11.73
N ASP A 229 12.65 13.45 12.29
CA ASP A 229 13.04 12.10 11.91
C ASP A 229 12.42 11.64 10.58
N LEU A 230 11.20 12.08 10.24
CA LEU A 230 10.58 11.83 8.93
C LEU A 230 11.26 12.63 7.82
N MET A 231 11.68 13.86 8.13
CA MET A 231 12.47 14.68 7.19
C MET A 231 13.84 14.05 6.90
N LYS A 232 14.49 13.43 7.87
CA LYS A 232 15.74 12.69 7.66
C LYS A 232 15.56 11.46 6.79
N VAL A 233 14.45 10.74 6.92
CA VAL A 233 14.13 9.58 6.05
C VAL A 233 13.86 10.03 4.62
N CYS A 234 13.16 11.14 4.39
CA CYS A 234 12.93 11.69 3.05
C CYS A 234 14.21 12.27 2.42
N LEU A 235 15.06 12.96 3.19
CA LEU A 235 16.29 13.60 2.69
C LEU A 235 17.40 12.60 2.35
N LEU A 236 17.52 11.48 3.07
CA LEU A 236 18.47 10.42 2.74
C LEU A 236 18.18 9.72 1.40
N TYR A 237 16.95 9.79 0.89
CA TYR A 237 16.56 9.18 -0.38
C TYR A 237 16.57 10.15 -1.58
N THR A 238 16.70 11.46 -1.35
CA THR A 238 16.81 12.45 -2.44
C THR A 238 18.26 12.73 -2.83
N SER A 239 19.24 12.42 -1.97
CA SER A 239 20.66 12.62 -2.27
C SER A 239 21.26 11.54 -3.18
N ASP A 240 20.69 10.31 -3.20
CA ASP A 240 21.15 9.24 -4.10
C ASP A 240 20.64 9.36 -5.54
N ALA A 241 19.80 10.35 -5.84
CA ALA A 241 19.28 10.59 -7.19
C ALA A 241 20.04 11.70 -7.95
N ALA A 242 21.10 12.24 -7.37
CA ALA A 242 21.87 13.35 -7.97
C ALA A 242 23.27 12.94 -8.44
N ASP A 243 23.68 11.67 -8.23
CA ASP A 243 24.97 11.13 -8.70
C ASP A 243 24.74 9.83 -9.50
N ASP A 244 24.16 9.96 -10.71
CA ASP A 244 24.36 9.09 -11.88
C ASP A 244 23.85 9.81 -13.14
#